data_966cc680214d8f65351c5f2f79817ed2
#
_entry.id   966cc680214d8f65351c5f2f79817ed2
#
_cell.length_a   1.000
_cell.length_b   1.000
_cell.length_c   1.000
_cell.angle_alpha   90.00
_cell.angle_beta   90.00
_cell.angle_gamma   90.00
#
_symmetry.space_group_name_H-M   'P 1'
#
loop_
_entity.id
_entity.type
_entity.pdbx_description
1 polymer ?
#
loop_
_entity_poly.entity_id
_entity_poly.type
_entity_poly.pdbx_seq_one_letter_code
_entity_poly.pdbx_strand_id
1 'polypeptide(L)'
;MPPMRSWWLILLAGLGLAIQGRGDAVDDLMRDALRQHPIPGAALAIIRGGQTVKTAAYGMANLERRAPATPETVFEIGSMTKPFTAAAILLLEQEGKLSVDDKISRHLQDTPPGWSQITIRQLLTHTSGLKNYTGLAGFELARHLTRKQFISRIAAHPLDFAPGEKWSYCNTGYNLLGFIIENASGKSYGDFLRQNLFAPLGMSATTLRESQAMLPLRAIGYETNRAGRFRVRDPDLTDLFSAGALVSTVGDLAKWNAALDADGILTAATRARMWTPVRLNDGTTHPYGFGWYLEPWQGHANIGHSGTTSGFSASLQRFPEAGLTVILLTNSDEFDIATKLAREIAGLEMRNEK
;
A
#
# COMPACT_ATOMS: atom_id res chain seq x y z
N MET A 1 46.19 -69.73 4.66
CA MET A 1 45.25 -69.09 3.74
C MET A 1 43.88 -69.16 4.37
N PRO A 2 43.29 -68.07 4.85
CA PRO A 2 41.88 -68.04 5.33
C PRO A 2 40.94 -67.63 4.20
N PRO A 3 39.64 -68.03 4.24
CA PRO A 3 38.72 -67.92 3.15
C PRO A 3 38.11 -66.49 3.05
N MET A 4 37.89 -66.02 1.82
CA MET A 4 37.20 -64.82 1.46
C MET A 4 35.70 -64.87 1.84
N ARG A 5 35.22 -63.92 2.63
CA ARG A 5 33.81 -63.67 2.91
C ARG A 5 33.24 -62.77 1.83
N SER A 6 32.28 -63.28 1.07
CA SER A 6 31.48 -62.57 0.09
C SER A 6 30.49 -61.65 0.81
N TRP A 7 30.55 -60.34 0.55
CA TRP A 7 29.58 -59.36 1.00
C TRP A 7 28.52 -59.16 -0.09
N TRP A 8 27.30 -59.57 0.17
CA TRP A 8 26.19 -59.27 -0.69
C TRP A 8 25.69 -57.85 -0.37
N LEU A 9 25.83 -56.89 -1.32
CA LEU A 9 25.20 -55.59 -1.29
C LEU A 9 23.74 -55.74 -1.68
N ILE A 10 22.84 -55.54 -0.72
CA ILE A 10 21.40 -55.41 -0.97
C ILE A 10 21.18 -53.97 -1.39
N LEU A 11 20.92 -53.77 -2.68
CA LEU A 11 20.39 -52.52 -3.23
C LEU A 11 18.91 -52.39 -2.85
N LEU A 12 18.59 -51.58 -1.85
CA LEU A 12 17.25 -51.13 -1.56
C LEU A 12 16.92 -50.02 -2.61
N ALA A 13 16.21 -50.39 -3.66
CA ALA A 13 15.57 -49.45 -4.57
C ALA A 13 14.41 -48.77 -3.82
N GLY A 14 14.66 -47.60 -3.26
CA GLY A 14 13.62 -46.74 -2.72
C GLY A 14 12.75 -46.23 -3.87
N LEU A 15 11.55 -46.77 -4.03
CA LEU A 15 10.49 -46.13 -4.81
C LEU A 15 10.15 -44.78 -4.13
N GLY A 16 10.73 -43.70 -4.61
CA GLY A 16 10.24 -42.36 -4.33
C GLY A 16 8.87 -42.19 -5.00
N LEU A 17 7.82 -42.38 -4.24
CA LEU A 17 6.51 -41.88 -4.61
C LEU A 17 6.64 -40.36 -4.75
N ALA A 18 6.67 -39.88 -5.98
CA ALA A 18 6.45 -38.47 -6.28
C ALA A 18 5.04 -38.14 -5.80
N ILE A 19 4.93 -37.58 -4.62
CA ILE A 19 3.74 -36.86 -4.19
C ILE A 19 3.58 -35.71 -5.20
N GLN A 20 2.76 -35.91 -6.23
CA GLN A 20 2.22 -34.81 -7.00
C GLN A 20 1.43 -33.97 -6.01
N GLY A 21 2.06 -32.90 -5.50
CA GLY A 21 1.43 -31.96 -4.61
C GLY A 21 0.17 -31.42 -5.31
N ARG A 22 -0.99 -31.68 -4.70
CA ARG A 22 -2.19 -30.88 -4.97
C ARG A 22 -1.76 -29.43 -4.90
N GLY A 23 -2.01 -28.64 -5.96
CA GLY A 23 -1.74 -27.21 -5.95
C GLY A 23 -2.29 -26.62 -4.65
N ASP A 24 -1.49 -25.78 -4.01
CA ASP A 24 -1.93 -25.02 -2.85
C ASP A 24 -3.23 -24.27 -3.25
N ALA A 25 -4.26 -24.33 -2.43
CA ALA A 25 -5.58 -23.73 -2.72
C ALA A 25 -5.48 -22.23 -3.04
N VAL A 26 -4.49 -21.54 -2.50
CA VAL A 26 -4.19 -20.14 -2.83
C VAL A 26 -3.65 -20.02 -4.26
N ASP A 27 -2.78 -20.94 -4.70
CA ASP A 27 -2.26 -20.94 -6.07
C ASP A 27 -3.38 -21.20 -7.09
N ASP A 28 -4.30 -22.11 -6.76
CA ASP A 28 -5.45 -22.41 -7.63
C ASP A 28 -6.39 -21.21 -7.71
N LEU A 29 -6.72 -20.56 -6.57
CA LEU A 29 -7.50 -19.32 -6.53
C LEU A 29 -6.84 -18.21 -7.41
N MET A 30 -5.54 -18.02 -7.27
CA MET A 30 -4.84 -16.97 -8.03
C MET A 30 -4.79 -17.29 -9.54
N ARG A 31 -4.56 -18.56 -9.92
CA ARG A 31 -4.61 -18.95 -11.34
C ARG A 31 -6.01 -18.78 -11.92
N ASP A 32 -7.05 -19.09 -11.15
CA ASP A 32 -8.43 -18.87 -11.57
C ASP A 32 -8.75 -17.39 -11.70
N ALA A 33 -8.31 -16.58 -10.74
CA ALA A 33 -8.48 -15.13 -10.80
C ALA A 33 -7.86 -14.51 -12.07
N LEU A 34 -6.63 -14.91 -12.44
CA LEU A 34 -5.99 -14.43 -13.67
C LEU A 34 -6.71 -14.90 -14.94
N ARG A 35 -7.48 -15.99 -14.88
CA ARG A 35 -8.31 -16.45 -16.00
C ARG A 35 -9.66 -15.72 -16.10
N GLN A 36 -10.23 -15.34 -14.97
CA GLN A 36 -11.58 -14.75 -14.89
C GLN A 36 -11.58 -13.22 -14.93
N HIS A 37 -10.47 -12.61 -14.53
CA HIS A 37 -10.29 -11.16 -14.46
C HIS A 37 -9.16 -10.71 -15.39
N PRO A 38 -9.20 -9.47 -15.88
CA PRO A 38 -8.14 -8.91 -16.72
C PRO A 38 -6.89 -8.54 -15.90
N ILE A 39 -6.23 -9.54 -15.31
CA ILE A 39 -5.02 -9.37 -14.53
C ILE A 39 -3.84 -9.95 -15.30
N PRO A 40 -2.96 -9.13 -15.92
CA PRO A 40 -1.78 -9.63 -16.61
C PRO A 40 -0.80 -10.35 -15.69
N GLY A 41 -0.58 -9.80 -14.49
CA GLY A 41 0.31 -10.38 -13.50
C GLY A 41 0.02 -9.91 -12.09
N ALA A 42 0.49 -10.69 -11.13
CA ALA A 42 0.33 -10.41 -9.71
C ALA A 42 1.54 -10.91 -8.90
N ALA A 43 1.78 -10.29 -7.75
CA ALA A 43 2.67 -10.79 -6.70
C ALA A 43 1.93 -10.83 -5.36
N LEU A 44 2.19 -11.88 -4.58
CA LEU A 44 1.51 -12.19 -3.32
C LEU A 44 2.52 -12.44 -2.20
N ALA A 45 2.24 -11.91 -1.00
CA ALA A 45 2.86 -12.39 0.23
C ALA A 45 1.78 -12.68 1.28
N ILE A 46 1.94 -13.80 1.99
CA ILE A 46 1.12 -14.18 3.15
C ILE A 46 2.04 -14.22 4.35
N ILE A 47 1.67 -13.50 5.39
CA ILE A 47 2.40 -13.40 6.65
C ILE A 47 1.50 -13.98 7.75
N ARG A 48 2.06 -14.88 8.56
CA ARG A 48 1.38 -15.52 9.69
C ARG A 48 2.27 -15.50 10.92
N GLY A 49 1.73 -15.04 12.05
CA GLY A 49 2.51 -14.93 13.28
C GLY A 49 3.78 -14.08 13.13
N GLY A 50 3.73 -13.04 12.29
CA GLY A 50 4.87 -12.16 12.00
C GLY A 50 5.88 -12.73 11.00
N GLN A 51 5.71 -13.96 10.51
CA GLN A 51 6.61 -14.59 9.53
C GLN A 51 5.97 -14.70 8.15
N THR A 52 6.73 -14.44 7.10
CA THR A 52 6.28 -14.67 5.73
C THR A 52 6.24 -16.18 5.46
N VAL A 53 5.05 -16.73 5.32
CA VAL A 53 4.82 -18.18 5.08
C VAL A 53 4.69 -18.52 3.61
N LYS A 54 4.33 -17.53 2.79
CA LYS A 54 4.25 -17.70 1.33
C LYS A 54 4.63 -16.40 0.62
N THR A 55 5.46 -16.51 -0.42
CA THR A 55 5.62 -15.51 -1.47
C THR A 55 5.45 -16.19 -2.82
N ALA A 56 4.65 -15.60 -3.69
CA ALA A 56 4.40 -16.15 -5.02
C ALA A 56 4.18 -15.02 -6.03
N ALA A 57 4.32 -15.35 -7.31
CA ALA A 57 3.95 -14.44 -8.38
C ALA A 57 3.30 -15.23 -9.52
N TYR A 58 2.42 -14.58 -10.26
CA TYR A 58 1.59 -15.19 -11.29
C TYR A 58 1.53 -14.28 -12.52
N GLY A 59 1.48 -14.89 -13.70
CA GLY A 59 1.34 -14.13 -14.96
C GLY A 59 2.58 -13.31 -15.33
N MET A 60 2.37 -12.15 -15.95
CA MET A 60 3.40 -11.33 -16.58
C MET A 60 3.50 -9.93 -15.96
N ALA A 61 4.71 -9.52 -15.62
CA ALA A 61 5.04 -8.14 -15.26
C ALA A 61 5.00 -7.22 -16.49
N ASN A 62 5.29 -7.75 -17.67
CA ASN A 62 5.29 -7.03 -18.93
C ASN A 62 4.86 -7.97 -20.06
N LEU A 63 3.71 -7.72 -20.68
CA LEU A 63 3.14 -8.53 -21.75
C LEU A 63 3.94 -8.39 -23.05
N GLU A 64 4.37 -7.17 -23.40
CA GLU A 64 5.07 -6.87 -24.63
C GLU A 64 6.44 -7.57 -24.69
N ARG A 65 7.15 -7.60 -23.55
CA ARG A 65 8.46 -8.24 -23.41
C ARG A 65 8.36 -9.70 -22.98
N ARG A 66 7.16 -10.21 -22.73
CA ARG A 66 6.92 -11.54 -22.14
C ARG A 66 7.74 -11.78 -20.86
N ALA A 67 7.90 -10.74 -20.05
CA ALA A 67 8.62 -10.83 -18.79
C ALA A 67 7.67 -11.33 -17.69
N PRO A 68 7.96 -12.48 -17.06
CA PRO A 68 7.10 -13.01 -15.99
C PRO A 68 7.12 -12.09 -14.77
N ALA A 69 6.04 -12.08 -14.01
CA ALA A 69 6.03 -11.51 -12.68
C ALA A 69 6.83 -12.40 -11.72
N THR A 70 7.56 -11.77 -10.79
CA THR A 70 8.30 -12.43 -9.72
C THR A 70 8.01 -11.75 -8.38
N PRO A 71 8.32 -12.34 -7.22
CA PRO A 71 8.16 -11.66 -5.93
C PRO A 71 8.96 -10.34 -5.81
N GLU A 72 10.04 -10.19 -6.60
CA GLU A 72 10.88 -8.99 -6.67
C GLU A 72 10.33 -7.94 -7.65
N THR A 73 9.28 -8.25 -8.40
CA THR A 73 8.64 -7.30 -9.31
C THR A 73 8.12 -6.10 -8.53
N VAL A 74 8.49 -4.90 -9.00
CA VAL A 74 8.10 -3.62 -8.42
C VAL A 74 6.78 -3.17 -9.04
N PHE A 75 5.77 -2.92 -8.20
CA PHE A 75 4.45 -2.44 -8.61
C PHE A 75 4.19 -1.04 -8.06
N GLU A 76 3.35 -0.27 -8.74
CA GLU A 76 2.74 0.92 -8.16
C GLU A 76 1.76 0.49 -7.07
N ILE A 77 1.88 1.10 -5.89
CA ILE A 77 1.02 0.74 -4.75
C ILE A 77 -0.10 1.74 -4.49
N GLY A 78 -0.18 2.80 -5.29
CA GLY A 78 -1.25 3.79 -5.21
C GLY A 78 -1.48 4.30 -3.80
N SER A 79 -2.72 4.37 -3.37
CA SER A 79 -3.09 4.89 -2.06
C SER A 79 -2.54 4.10 -0.85
N MET A 80 -1.94 2.92 -1.03
CA MET A 80 -1.12 2.31 0.01
C MET A 80 0.12 3.15 0.37
N THR A 81 0.38 4.25 -0.34
CA THR A 81 1.32 5.31 0.05
C THR A 81 0.90 6.00 1.35
N LYS A 82 -0.40 6.13 1.62
CA LYS A 82 -0.94 6.90 2.76
C LYS A 82 -0.50 6.40 4.14
N PRO A 83 -0.47 5.09 4.42
CA PRO A 83 0.13 4.57 5.65
C PRO A 83 1.56 5.05 5.92
N PHE A 84 2.40 5.14 4.87
CA PHE A 84 3.77 5.63 5.00
C PHE A 84 3.83 7.14 5.25
N THR A 85 2.97 7.92 4.58
CA THR A 85 2.83 9.35 4.83
C THR A 85 2.38 9.62 6.27
N ALA A 86 1.41 8.86 6.76
CA ALA A 86 0.94 8.96 8.15
C ALA A 86 2.04 8.61 9.15
N ALA A 87 2.79 7.53 8.90
CA ALA A 87 3.93 7.16 9.75
C ALA A 87 5.02 8.25 9.77
N ALA A 88 5.29 8.89 8.64
CA ALA A 88 6.25 10.01 8.56
C ALA A 88 5.80 11.22 9.40
N ILE A 89 4.53 11.58 9.38
CA ILE A 89 3.96 12.63 10.25
C ILE A 89 4.14 12.25 11.72
N LEU A 90 3.84 11.00 12.08
CA LEU A 90 3.93 10.53 13.46
C LEU A 90 5.37 10.43 13.95
N LEU A 91 6.33 10.14 13.07
CA LEU A 91 7.76 10.23 13.39
C LEU A 91 8.16 11.67 13.72
N LEU A 92 7.75 12.65 12.91
CA LEU A 92 8.02 14.06 13.17
C LEU A 92 7.35 14.54 14.48
N GLU A 93 6.18 13.99 14.81
CA GLU A 93 5.55 14.24 16.11
C GLU A 93 6.34 13.64 17.27
N GLN A 94 6.84 12.41 17.14
CA GLN A 94 7.73 11.78 18.16
C GLN A 94 9.03 12.58 18.37
N GLU A 95 9.53 13.21 17.30
CA GLU A 95 10.68 14.12 17.35
C GLU A 95 10.35 15.53 17.90
N GLY A 96 9.10 15.81 18.24
CA GLY A 96 8.65 17.11 18.74
C GLY A 96 8.65 18.24 17.69
N LYS A 97 8.72 17.91 16.40
CA LYS A 97 8.76 18.88 15.29
C LYS A 97 7.38 19.42 14.90
N LEU A 98 6.35 18.67 15.20
CA LEU A 98 4.94 19.03 14.97
C LEU A 98 4.05 18.26 15.96
N SER A 99 2.75 18.64 15.99
CA SER A 99 1.69 17.83 16.59
C SER A 99 0.61 17.56 15.56
N VAL A 100 -0.03 16.39 15.58
CA VAL A 100 -1.18 16.13 14.71
C VAL A 100 -2.33 17.10 14.95
N ASP A 101 -2.38 17.76 16.11
CA ASP A 101 -3.38 18.77 16.45
C ASP A 101 -3.00 20.20 16.04
N ASP A 102 -1.80 20.39 15.49
CA ASP A 102 -1.39 21.67 14.91
C ASP A 102 -2.29 22.03 13.73
N LYS A 103 -2.61 23.33 13.63
CA LYS A 103 -3.21 23.90 12.43
C LYS A 103 -2.24 23.81 11.27
N ILE A 104 -2.72 23.43 10.09
CA ILE A 104 -1.86 23.28 8.91
C ILE A 104 -1.18 24.61 8.53
N SER A 105 -1.80 25.75 8.81
CA SER A 105 -1.23 27.09 8.58
C SER A 105 0.05 27.37 9.38
N ARG A 106 0.32 26.65 10.46
CA ARG A 106 1.59 26.71 11.19
C ARG A 106 2.76 26.17 10.36
N HIS A 107 2.47 25.18 9.52
CA HIS A 107 3.47 24.45 8.73
C HIS A 107 3.45 24.83 7.24
N LEU A 108 2.36 25.41 6.73
CA LEU A 108 2.17 25.81 5.33
C LEU A 108 1.72 27.27 5.29
N GLN A 109 2.66 28.19 5.09
CA GLN A 109 2.41 29.65 5.14
C GLN A 109 1.57 30.17 3.97
N ASP A 110 1.49 29.44 2.87
CA ASP A 110 0.76 29.79 1.65
C ASP A 110 -0.69 29.25 1.64
N THR A 111 -1.20 28.75 2.79
CA THR A 111 -2.61 28.35 2.94
C THR A 111 -3.54 29.55 3.04
N PRO A 112 -4.74 29.51 2.41
CA PRO A 112 -5.69 30.59 2.49
C PRO A 112 -6.34 30.71 3.89
N PRO A 113 -6.84 31.92 4.27
CA PRO A 113 -7.50 32.12 5.58
C PRO A 113 -8.65 31.13 5.86
N GLY A 114 -9.40 30.70 4.82
CA GLY A 114 -10.48 29.73 4.94
C GLY A 114 -10.05 28.35 5.45
N TRP A 115 -8.75 28.03 5.44
CA TRP A 115 -8.20 26.76 5.95
C TRP A 115 -7.61 26.88 7.35
N SER A 116 -7.71 28.05 8.01
CA SER A 116 -7.07 28.33 9.31
C SER A 116 -7.49 27.40 10.45
N GLN A 117 -8.65 26.74 10.33
CA GLN A 117 -9.12 25.78 11.33
C GLN A 117 -8.74 24.33 11.05
N ILE A 118 -8.25 24.02 9.87
CA ILE A 118 -7.88 22.65 9.49
C ILE A 118 -6.63 22.21 10.27
N THR A 119 -6.67 21.01 10.86
CA THR A 119 -5.54 20.39 11.57
C THR A 119 -4.88 19.29 10.72
N ILE A 120 -3.64 18.92 11.08
CA ILE A 120 -2.92 17.77 10.50
C ILE A 120 -3.74 16.48 10.72
N ARG A 121 -4.36 16.31 11.90
CA ARG A 121 -5.26 15.19 12.22
C ARG A 121 -6.39 15.06 11.19
N GLN A 122 -7.02 16.16 10.84
CA GLN A 122 -8.12 16.17 9.87
C GLN A 122 -7.68 15.85 8.44
N LEU A 123 -6.42 16.15 8.08
CA LEU A 123 -5.84 15.67 6.82
C LEU A 123 -5.62 14.15 6.85
N LEU A 124 -5.03 13.63 7.94
CA LEU A 124 -4.75 12.21 8.13
C LEU A 124 -6.02 11.34 8.10
N THR A 125 -7.12 11.88 8.60
CA THR A 125 -8.39 11.16 8.78
C THR A 125 -9.44 11.46 7.73
N HIS A 126 -9.12 12.24 6.69
CA HIS A 126 -10.09 12.62 5.63
C HIS A 126 -11.32 13.39 6.13
N THR A 127 -11.13 14.23 7.15
CA THR A 127 -12.22 15.05 7.75
C THR A 127 -11.99 16.55 7.61
N SER A 128 -11.10 16.97 6.70
CA SER A 128 -10.73 18.38 6.52
C SER A 128 -11.76 19.22 5.77
N GLY A 129 -12.65 18.61 5.00
CA GLY A 129 -13.57 19.30 4.10
C GLY A 129 -12.92 19.85 2.81
N LEU A 130 -11.62 19.66 2.60
CA LEU A 130 -10.94 20.12 1.39
C LEU A 130 -11.47 19.41 0.14
N LYS A 131 -11.56 20.15 -0.98
CA LYS A 131 -11.82 19.56 -2.29
C LYS A 131 -10.78 18.51 -2.65
N ASN A 132 -11.23 17.34 -3.07
CA ASN A 132 -10.34 16.32 -3.60
C ASN A 132 -9.88 16.71 -5.01
N TYR A 133 -8.58 17.00 -5.18
CA TYR A 133 -8.03 17.48 -6.45
C TYR A 133 -8.20 16.48 -7.59
N THR A 134 -8.23 15.18 -7.31
CA THR A 134 -8.41 14.13 -8.34
C THR A 134 -9.82 14.10 -8.91
N GLY A 135 -10.79 14.76 -8.28
CA GLY A 135 -12.16 14.92 -8.77
C GLY A 135 -12.43 16.27 -9.44
N LEU A 136 -11.45 17.17 -9.52
CA LEU A 136 -11.64 18.48 -10.14
C LEU A 136 -11.64 18.38 -11.66
N ALA A 137 -12.48 19.20 -12.31
CA ALA A 137 -12.49 19.33 -13.75
C ALA A 137 -11.09 19.75 -14.27
N GLY A 138 -10.62 19.07 -15.34
CA GLY A 138 -9.29 19.28 -15.89
C GLY A 138 -8.16 18.80 -14.97
N PHE A 139 -8.43 17.83 -14.11
CA PHE A 139 -7.38 17.09 -13.41
C PHE A 139 -6.56 16.28 -14.43
N GLU A 140 -5.25 16.40 -14.34
CA GLU A 140 -4.26 15.62 -15.12
C GLU A 140 -3.13 15.26 -14.17
N LEU A 141 -2.66 14.00 -14.25
CA LEU A 141 -1.63 13.46 -13.36
C LEU A 141 -0.23 14.04 -13.55
N ALA A 142 0.08 14.57 -14.74
CA ALA A 142 1.43 14.92 -15.15
C ALA A 142 1.62 16.44 -15.35
N ARG A 143 1.00 17.24 -14.50
CA ARG A 143 1.15 18.71 -14.58
C ARG A 143 2.39 19.24 -13.89
N HIS A 144 3.03 18.44 -13.04
CA HIS A 144 4.20 18.82 -12.24
C HIS A 144 3.96 20.14 -11.47
N LEU A 145 2.85 20.22 -10.72
CA LEU A 145 2.47 21.42 -10.00
C LEU A 145 3.46 21.69 -8.86
N THR A 146 3.95 22.91 -8.77
CA THR A 146 4.63 23.37 -7.56
C THR A 146 3.65 23.40 -6.39
N ARG A 147 4.15 23.32 -5.14
CA ARG A 147 3.32 23.43 -3.92
C ARG A 147 2.37 24.64 -3.99
N LYS A 148 2.89 25.81 -4.35
CA LYS A 148 2.08 27.04 -4.44
C LYS A 148 0.97 26.93 -5.48
N GLN A 149 1.27 26.38 -6.67
CA GLN A 149 0.27 26.15 -7.72
C GLN A 149 -0.79 25.15 -7.26
N PHE A 150 -0.38 24.05 -6.61
CA PHE A 150 -1.29 23.04 -6.06
C PHE A 150 -2.24 23.67 -5.03
N ILE A 151 -1.70 24.38 -4.02
CA ILE A 151 -2.50 25.04 -2.98
C ILE A 151 -3.45 26.06 -3.60
N SER A 152 -2.96 26.94 -4.50
CA SER A 152 -3.79 27.97 -5.16
C SER A 152 -4.95 27.36 -5.94
N ARG A 153 -4.73 26.23 -6.62
CA ARG A 153 -5.76 25.54 -7.39
C ARG A 153 -6.89 25.00 -6.49
N ILE A 154 -6.54 24.42 -5.35
CA ILE A 154 -7.54 23.91 -4.40
C ILE A 154 -8.26 25.06 -3.69
N ALA A 155 -7.51 26.11 -3.32
CA ALA A 155 -8.02 27.30 -2.64
C ALA A 155 -9.04 28.11 -3.46
N ALA A 156 -9.07 27.92 -4.78
CA ALA A 156 -10.12 28.49 -5.64
C ALA A 156 -11.52 27.90 -5.41
N HIS A 157 -11.59 26.82 -4.63
CA HIS A 157 -12.87 26.16 -4.31
C HIS A 157 -13.18 26.27 -2.81
N PRO A 158 -14.47 26.40 -2.43
CA PRO A 158 -14.89 26.35 -1.04
C PRO A 158 -14.65 24.94 -0.48
N LEU A 159 -14.62 24.83 0.86
CA LEU A 159 -14.68 23.53 1.53
C LEU A 159 -16.01 22.85 1.22
N ASP A 160 -16.00 21.52 1.12
CA ASP A 160 -17.22 20.71 0.92
C ASP A 160 -18.08 20.65 2.18
N PHE A 161 -17.45 20.78 3.37
CA PHE A 161 -18.05 20.78 4.70
C PHE A 161 -17.08 21.38 5.71
N ALA A 162 -17.57 21.70 6.90
CA ALA A 162 -16.72 22.24 7.97
C ALA A 162 -15.71 21.18 8.48
N PRO A 163 -14.48 21.56 8.83
CA PRO A 163 -13.47 20.63 9.34
C PRO A 163 -14.00 19.81 10.53
N GLY A 164 -13.91 18.48 10.43
CA GLY A 164 -14.41 17.52 11.42
C GLY A 164 -15.90 17.17 11.32
N GLU A 165 -16.68 17.84 10.44
CA GLU A 165 -18.12 17.59 10.30
C GLU A 165 -18.44 16.24 9.67
N LYS A 166 -17.68 15.86 8.62
CA LYS A 166 -17.92 14.64 7.84
C LYS A 166 -16.60 13.95 7.49
N TRP A 167 -16.72 12.69 7.15
CA TRP A 167 -15.64 11.93 6.50
C TRP A 167 -15.86 11.93 4.99
N SER A 168 -14.81 12.27 4.24
CA SER A 168 -14.78 12.16 2.79
C SER A 168 -13.36 11.97 2.32
N TYR A 169 -13.09 10.85 1.64
CA TYR A 169 -11.76 10.51 1.15
C TYR A 169 -11.16 11.62 0.29
N CYS A 170 -9.97 12.09 0.65
CA CYS A 170 -9.40 13.31 0.06
C CYS A 170 -7.89 13.19 -0.16
N ASN A 171 -7.46 13.02 -1.41
CA ASN A 171 -6.05 12.99 -1.79
C ASN A 171 -5.35 14.34 -1.55
N THR A 172 -6.07 15.44 -1.65
CA THR A 172 -5.52 16.79 -1.35
C THR A 172 -4.92 16.84 0.05
N GLY A 173 -5.63 16.28 1.05
CA GLY A 173 -5.13 16.24 2.42
C GLY A 173 -3.76 15.54 2.51
N TYR A 174 -3.62 14.41 1.84
CA TYR A 174 -2.37 13.66 1.87
C TYR A 174 -1.23 14.35 1.12
N ASN A 175 -1.49 15.05 0.01
CA ASN A 175 -0.46 15.86 -0.64
C ASN A 175 -0.01 17.03 0.24
N LEU A 176 -0.92 17.65 0.99
CA LEU A 176 -0.55 18.68 1.98
C LEU A 176 0.30 18.09 3.12
N LEU A 177 0.02 16.85 3.56
CA LEU A 177 0.88 16.15 4.53
C LEU A 177 2.31 15.97 4.02
N GLY A 178 2.48 15.64 2.74
CA GLY A 178 3.82 15.57 2.12
C GLY A 178 4.56 16.89 2.19
N PHE A 179 3.91 18.00 1.86
CA PHE A 179 4.51 19.34 1.98
C PHE A 179 4.80 19.72 3.44
N ILE A 180 3.99 19.28 4.39
CA ILE A 180 4.26 19.46 5.83
C ILE A 180 5.50 18.67 6.25
N ILE A 181 5.65 17.42 5.77
CA ILE A 181 6.83 16.60 6.01
C ILE A 181 8.10 17.32 5.50
N GLU A 182 8.05 17.86 4.27
CA GLU A 182 9.19 18.60 3.70
C GLU A 182 9.55 19.80 4.53
N ASN A 183 8.57 20.64 4.90
CA ASN A 183 8.82 21.84 5.71
C ASN A 183 9.34 21.51 7.11
N ALA A 184 8.76 20.53 7.80
CA ALA A 184 9.14 20.17 9.17
C ALA A 184 10.50 19.46 9.24
N SER A 185 10.87 18.70 8.19
CA SER A 185 12.11 17.93 8.15
C SER A 185 13.27 18.65 7.46
N GLY A 186 12.99 19.61 6.58
CA GLY A 186 13.97 20.24 5.70
C GLY A 186 14.48 19.33 4.58
N LYS A 187 13.82 18.20 4.32
CA LYS A 187 14.19 17.20 3.29
C LYS A 187 13.06 17.05 2.29
N SER A 188 13.37 16.57 1.07
CA SER A 188 12.31 16.12 0.17
C SER A 188 11.50 14.99 0.80
N TYR A 189 10.22 14.86 0.43
CA TYR A 189 9.36 13.79 0.94
C TYR A 189 9.95 12.40 0.69
N GLY A 190 10.44 12.15 -0.54
CA GLY A 190 11.09 10.89 -0.89
C GLY A 190 12.35 10.60 -0.06
N ASP A 191 13.20 11.61 0.14
CA ASP A 191 14.41 11.47 0.98
C ASP A 191 14.07 11.22 2.44
N PHE A 192 13.04 11.90 2.97
CA PHE A 192 12.60 11.68 4.34
C PHE A 192 12.14 10.22 4.53
N LEU A 193 11.27 9.71 3.66
CA LEU A 193 10.82 8.32 3.73
C LEU A 193 11.98 7.33 3.59
N ARG A 194 12.86 7.56 2.60
CA ARG A 194 14.02 6.69 2.39
C ARG A 194 14.90 6.60 3.62
N GLN A 195 15.22 7.73 4.25
CA GLN A 195 16.15 7.78 5.39
C GLN A 195 15.54 7.27 6.69
N ASN A 196 14.25 7.52 6.92
CA ASN A 196 13.62 7.28 8.22
C ASN A 196 12.71 6.04 8.26
N LEU A 197 12.29 5.52 7.09
CA LEU A 197 11.45 4.32 6.98
C LEU A 197 12.12 3.24 6.14
N PHE A 198 12.42 3.51 4.86
CA PHE A 198 12.78 2.44 3.93
C PHE A 198 14.17 1.86 4.21
N ALA A 199 15.21 2.69 4.38
CA ALA A 199 16.56 2.20 4.64
C ALA A 199 16.70 1.48 6.00
N PRO A 200 16.15 2.00 7.13
CA PRO A 200 16.16 1.28 8.40
C PRO A 200 15.45 -0.08 8.35
N LEU A 201 14.41 -0.22 7.53
CA LEU A 201 13.66 -1.46 7.36
C LEU A 201 14.23 -2.38 6.27
N GLY A 202 15.28 -1.96 5.55
CA GLY A 202 15.81 -2.71 4.43
C GLY A 202 14.85 -2.82 3.23
N MET A 203 13.95 -1.84 3.04
CA MET A 203 12.97 -1.76 1.94
C MET A 203 13.64 -1.13 0.71
N SER A 204 14.59 -1.84 0.12
CA SER A 204 15.47 -1.30 -0.92
C SER A 204 14.81 -1.10 -2.29
N ALA A 205 13.69 -1.75 -2.53
CA ALA A 205 12.91 -1.63 -3.77
C ALA A 205 11.72 -0.66 -3.64
N THR A 206 11.52 -0.07 -2.45
CA THR A 206 10.44 0.90 -2.20
C THR A 206 10.94 2.32 -2.37
N THR A 207 10.28 3.09 -3.23
CA THR A 207 10.65 4.48 -3.50
C THR A 207 9.47 5.29 -4.00
N LEU A 208 9.62 6.62 -3.99
CA LEU A 208 8.73 7.52 -4.73
C LEU A 208 8.98 7.33 -6.22
N ARG A 209 7.90 7.13 -6.98
CA ARG A 209 7.99 7.06 -8.44
C ARG A 209 8.13 8.47 -9.01
N GLU A 210 9.35 8.79 -9.42
CA GLU A 210 9.65 9.99 -10.21
C GLU A 210 9.54 9.67 -11.70
N SER A 211 9.11 10.64 -12.49
CA SER A 211 8.79 10.47 -13.91
C SER A 211 9.93 9.90 -14.75
N GLN A 212 11.18 10.14 -14.36
CA GLN A 212 12.37 9.76 -15.12
C GLN A 212 13.21 8.66 -14.47
N ALA A 213 12.81 8.14 -13.30
CA ALA A 213 13.56 7.10 -12.63
C ALA A 213 13.40 5.74 -13.35
N MET A 214 14.51 5.19 -13.84
CA MET A 214 14.56 3.80 -14.29
C MET A 214 14.51 2.88 -13.07
N LEU A 215 13.37 2.22 -12.86
CA LEU A 215 13.20 1.24 -11.78
C LEU A 215 13.40 -0.17 -12.36
N PRO A 216 14.46 -0.87 -11.95
CA PRO A 216 14.65 -2.26 -12.32
C PRO A 216 13.44 -3.12 -11.91
N LEU A 217 13.11 -4.13 -12.72
CA LEU A 217 12.02 -5.09 -12.46
C LEU A 217 10.62 -4.45 -12.28
N ARG A 218 10.41 -3.20 -12.73
CA ARG A 218 9.09 -2.57 -12.63
C ARG A 218 8.11 -3.24 -13.59
N ALA A 219 6.94 -3.61 -13.07
CA ALA A 219 5.81 -4.02 -13.88
C ALA A 219 5.32 -2.86 -14.77
N ILE A 220 4.76 -3.20 -15.92
CA ILE A 220 3.98 -2.28 -16.75
C ILE A 220 2.51 -2.39 -16.34
N GLY A 221 1.85 -1.27 -16.18
CA GLY A 221 0.41 -1.20 -15.89
C GLY A 221 -0.44 -1.38 -17.13
N TYR A 222 -1.60 -2.00 -16.97
CA TYR A 222 -2.52 -2.29 -18.07
C TYR A 222 -3.95 -1.87 -17.73
N GLU A 223 -4.63 -1.30 -18.72
CA GLU A 223 -6.09 -1.16 -18.73
C GLU A 223 -6.70 -2.14 -19.73
N THR A 224 -7.94 -2.53 -19.49
CA THR A 224 -8.68 -3.38 -20.42
C THR A 224 -9.67 -2.53 -21.22
N ASN A 225 -9.55 -2.56 -22.55
CA ASN A 225 -10.49 -1.87 -23.43
C ASN A 225 -11.84 -2.63 -23.52
N ARG A 226 -12.85 -1.99 -24.13
CA ARG A 226 -14.20 -2.59 -24.28
C ARG A 226 -14.23 -3.92 -25.04
N ALA A 227 -13.18 -4.26 -25.78
CA ALA A 227 -13.04 -5.53 -26.50
C ALA A 227 -12.24 -6.59 -25.67
N GLY A 228 -12.00 -6.35 -24.39
CA GLY A 228 -11.26 -7.26 -23.51
C GLY A 228 -9.76 -7.34 -23.79
N ARG A 229 -9.19 -6.40 -24.56
CA ARG A 229 -7.75 -6.39 -24.89
C ARG A 229 -7.00 -5.45 -23.97
N PHE A 230 -5.83 -5.89 -23.50
CA PHE A 230 -4.92 -5.09 -22.70
C PHE A 230 -4.32 -3.93 -23.51
N ARG A 231 -4.20 -2.78 -22.86
CA ARG A 231 -3.49 -1.59 -23.34
C ARG A 231 -2.57 -1.10 -22.22
N VAL A 232 -1.36 -0.72 -22.59
CA VAL A 232 -0.40 -0.13 -21.66
C VAL A 232 -0.97 1.15 -21.06
N ARG A 233 -0.88 1.25 -19.72
CA ARG A 233 -1.16 2.47 -18.93
C ARG A 233 0.03 2.74 -18.02
N ASP A 234 0.81 3.72 -18.39
CA ASP A 234 2.02 4.11 -17.65
C ASP A 234 2.09 5.64 -17.51
N PRO A 235 1.10 6.25 -16.80
CA PRO A 235 1.10 7.69 -16.59
C PRO A 235 2.22 8.10 -15.64
N ASP A 236 2.62 9.37 -15.73
CA ASP A 236 3.42 9.99 -14.71
C ASP A 236 2.61 10.18 -13.42
N LEU A 237 3.13 9.73 -12.29
CA LEU A 237 2.46 9.81 -10.99
C LEU A 237 2.94 10.97 -10.12
N THR A 238 3.76 11.89 -10.65
CA THR A 238 4.37 12.96 -9.85
C THR A 238 3.35 13.74 -9.04
N ASP A 239 2.19 14.08 -9.62
CA ASP A 239 1.16 14.84 -8.92
C ASP A 239 0.31 14.01 -7.94
N LEU A 240 0.44 12.66 -7.92
CA LEU A 240 -0.10 11.84 -6.83
C LEU A 240 0.74 11.96 -5.56
N PHE A 241 2.02 12.25 -5.71
CA PHE A 241 2.95 12.58 -4.64
C PHE A 241 2.76 11.71 -3.38
N SER A 242 2.60 12.33 -2.22
CA SER A 242 2.41 11.66 -0.92
C SER A 242 1.02 11.04 -0.70
N ALA A 243 0.10 11.22 -1.64
CA ALA A 243 -1.19 10.54 -1.64
C ALA A 243 -1.16 9.18 -2.35
N GLY A 244 -0.20 8.94 -3.28
CA GLY A 244 -0.30 7.74 -4.10
C GLY A 244 0.88 7.36 -5.00
N ALA A 245 2.05 8.01 -4.90
CA ALA A 245 3.12 7.82 -5.88
C ALA A 245 4.22 6.82 -5.46
N LEU A 246 4.05 6.02 -4.41
CA LEU A 246 5.03 5.00 -4.06
C LEU A 246 4.92 3.78 -4.96
N VAL A 247 6.07 3.16 -5.17
CA VAL A 247 6.22 1.81 -5.75
C VAL A 247 6.88 0.90 -4.72
N SER A 248 6.57 -0.41 -4.78
CA SER A 248 7.11 -1.38 -3.84
C SER A 248 7.05 -2.81 -4.38
N THR A 249 7.60 -3.75 -3.63
CA THR A 249 7.49 -5.20 -3.80
C THR A 249 6.72 -5.82 -2.64
N VAL A 250 6.19 -7.03 -2.81
CA VAL A 250 5.55 -7.75 -1.70
C VAL A 250 6.52 -8.05 -0.56
N GLY A 251 7.80 -8.26 -0.87
CA GLY A 251 8.85 -8.49 0.14
C GLY A 251 9.12 -7.25 0.99
N ASP A 252 9.21 -6.07 0.40
CA ASP A 252 9.38 -4.83 1.15
C ASP A 252 8.15 -4.48 1.98
N LEU A 253 6.94 -4.70 1.43
CA LEU A 253 5.70 -4.50 2.20
C LEU A 253 5.55 -5.50 3.36
N ALA A 254 6.11 -6.71 3.25
CA ALA A 254 6.18 -7.65 4.37
C ALA A 254 7.10 -7.13 5.48
N LYS A 255 8.24 -6.51 5.15
CA LYS A 255 9.12 -5.84 6.14
C LYS A 255 8.40 -4.67 6.82
N TRP A 256 7.67 -3.87 6.04
CA TRP A 256 6.80 -2.82 6.59
C TRP A 256 5.78 -3.38 7.55
N ASN A 257 5.07 -4.44 7.17
CA ASN A 257 4.11 -5.11 8.04
C ASN A 257 4.73 -5.57 9.36
N ALA A 258 5.92 -6.17 9.31
CA ALA A 258 6.64 -6.60 10.51
C ALA A 258 7.01 -5.41 11.42
N ALA A 259 7.42 -4.27 10.84
CA ALA A 259 7.74 -3.05 11.59
C ALA A 259 6.52 -2.45 12.30
N LEU A 260 5.30 -2.67 11.78
CA LEU A 260 4.07 -2.24 12.44
C LEU A 260 3.73 -3.07 13.70
N ASP A 261 4.32 -4.24 13.88
CA ASP A 261 4.12 -5.09 15.06
C ASP A 261 5.29 -4.98 16.07
N ALA A 262 6.43 -4.43 15.64
CA ALA A 262 7.64 -4.29 16.44
C ALA A 262 7.81 -2.86 17.00
N ASP A 263 8.46 -2.74 18.14
CA ASP A 263 8.99 -1.46 18.59
C ASP A 263 10.25 -1.11 17.79
N GLY A 264 10.38 0.15 17.42
CA GLY A 264 11.50 0.62 16.59
C GLY A 264 11.20 1.97 15.98
N ILE A 265 10.61 1.98 14.77
CA ILE A 265 10.31 3.23 14.07
C ILE A 265 9.21 4.02 14.78
N LEU A 266 8.09 3.37 15.10
CA LEU A 266 6.99 3.97 15.85
C LEU A 266 6.81 3.27 17.19
N THR A 267 6.56 4.04 18.27
CA THR A 267 6.20 3.45 19.56
C THR A 267 4.86 2.73 19.50
N ALA A 268 4.63 1.76 20.41
CA ALA A 268 3.34 1.06 20.49
C ALA A 268 2.16 2.03 20.67
N ALA A 269 2.32 3.07 21.48
CA ALA A 269 1.29 4.10 21.69
C ALA A 269 1.00 4.88 20.39
N THR A 270 2.03 5.22 19.61
CA THR A 270 1.88 5.91 18.33
C THR A 270 1.17 5.03 17.32
N ARG A 271 1.55 3.74 17.22
CA ARG A 271 0.87 2.76 16.33
C ARG A 271 -0.60 2.59 16.70
N ALA A 272 -0.94 2.48 17.99
CA ALA A 272 -2.33 2.37 18.43
C ALA A 272 -3.18 3.56 17.95
N ARG A 273 -2.62 4.77 17.95
CA ARG A 273 -3.29 5.97 17.42
C ARG A 273 -3.57 5.88 15.93
N MET A 274 -2.69 5.23 15.12
CA MET A 274 -2.94 5.03 13.69
C MET A 274 -4.20 4.21 13.44
N TRP A 275 -4.53 3.30 14.35
CA TRP A 275 -5.65 2.36 14.22
C TRP A 275 -6.84 2.72 15.13
N THR A 276 -6.94 3.99 15.52
CA THR A 276 -8.10 4.51 16.24
C THR A 276 -9.07 5.14 15.25
N PRO A 277 -10.34 4.67 15.19
CA PRO A 277 -11.36 5.27 14.34
C PRO A 277 -11.52 6.76 14.60
N VAL A 278 -11.65 7.56 13.53
CA VAL A 278 -11.85 9.00 13.69
C VAL A 278 -13.21 9.30 14.31
N ARG A 279 -13.23 10.26 15.23
CA ARG A 279 -14.45 10.81 15.81
C ARG A 279 -14.77 12.14 15.14
N LEU A 280 -16.02 12.28 14.67
CA LEU A 280 -16.56 13.47 14.06
C LEU A 280 -17.08 14.48 15.12
N ASN A 281 -17.37 15.69 14.68
CA ASN A 281 -17.84 16.78 15.59
C ASN A 281 -19.16 16.46 16.30
N ASP A 282 -20.03 15.64 15.69
CA ASP A 282 -21.30 15.18 16.26
C ASP A 282 -21.12 14.01 17.26
N GLY A 283 -19.89 13.54 17.45
CA GLY A 283 -19.56 12.42 18.33
C GLY A 283 -19.62 11.04 17.69
N THR A 284 -20.12 10.92 16.47
CA THR A 284 -20.09 9.66 15.71
C THR A 284 -18.67 9.29 15.30
N THR A 285 -18.45 8.02 14.96
CA THR A 285 -17.14 7.54 14.49
C THR A 285 -17.23 7.02 13.08
N HIS A 286 -16.11 7.17 12.32
CA HIS A 286 -15.95 6.56 11.02
C HIS A 286 -14.76 5.57 11.07
N PRO A 287 -14.84 4.37 10.44
CA PRO A 287 -13.82 3.33 10.55
C PRO A 287 -12.59 3.63 9.67
N TYR A 288 -11.98 4.79 9.90
CA TYR A 288 -10.72 5.21 9.28
C TYR A 288 -9.82 5.86 10.33
N GLY A 289 -8.58 5.41 10.38
CA GLY A 289 -7.55 5.95 11.26
C GLY A 289 -6.57 6.86 10.50
N PHE A 290 -5.30 6.88 10.89
CA PHE A 290 -4.27 7.64 10.19
C PHE A 290 -3.70 6.81 9.04
N GLY A 291 -4.34 6.92 7.87
CA GLY A 291 -3.94 6.20 6.66
C GLY A 291 -4.39 4.74 6.60
N TRP A 292 -5.37 4.33 7.40
CA TRP A 292 -5.84 2.96 7.46
C TRP A 292 -7.35 2.87 7.52
N TYR A 293 -7.95 1.98 6.71
CA TYR A 293 -9.31 1.50 6.89
C TYR A 293 -9.33 0.50 8.05
N LEU A 294 -10.39 0.58 8.87
CA LEU A 294 -10.59 -0.23 10.08
C LEU A 294 -11.93 -0.98 9.99
N GLU A 295 -12.25 -1.48 8.80
CA GLU A 295 -13.54 -2.09 8.48
C GLU A 295 -13.50 -3.59 8.72
N PRO A 296 -14.29 -4.14 9.68
CA PRO A 296 -14.36 -5.58 9.90
C PRO A 296 -14.72 -6.33 8.60
N TRP A 297 -14.14 -7.52 8.42
CA TRP A 297 -14.47 -8.40 7.31
C TRP A 297 -14.85 -9.78 7.82
N GLN A 298 -16.05 -10.27 7.46
CA GLN A 298 -16.61 -11.56 7.91
C GLN A 298 -16.52 -11.78 9.43
N GLY A 299 -16.74 -10.74 10.22
CA GLY A 299 -16.70 -10.80 11.68
C GLY A 299 -15.29 -10.69 12.30
N HIS A 300 -14.23 -10.61 11.50
CA HIS A 300 -12.86 -10.42 11.96
C HIS A 300 -12.46 -8.95 11.89
N ALA A 301 -11.75 -8.45 12.91
CA ALA A 301 -11.12 -7.13 12.82
C ALA A 301 -10.16 -7.11 11.62
N ASN A 302 -10.28 -6.07 10.79
CA ASN A 302 -9.44 -5.89 9.61
C ASN A 302 -8.88 -4.48 9.59
N ILE A 303 -7.56 -4.39 9.48
CA ILE A 303 -6.80 -3.15 9.31
C ILE A 303 -6.14 -3.23 7.94
N GLY A 304 -6.52 -2.35 7.02
CA GLY A 304 -5.99 -2.45 5.67
C GLY A 304 -5.96 -1.12 4.93
N HIS A 305 -5.28 -1.10 3.82
CA HIS A 305 -5.43 -0.07 2.80
C HIS A 305 -5.27 -0.70 1.41
N SER A 306 -6.06 -0.21 0.48
CA SER A 306 -5.93 -0.52 -0.94
C SER A 306 -5.28 0.63 -1.70
N GLY A 307 -4.83 0.35 -2.90
CA GLY A 307 -4.32 1.37 -3.81
C GLY A 307 -4.70 1.05 -5.24
N THR A 308 -5.13 2.07 -5.96
CA THR A 308 -5.39 1.98 -7.39
C THR A 308 -4.72 3.15 -8.08
N THR A 309 -3.99 2.87 -9.12
CA THR A 309 -3.49 3.83 -10.10
C THR A 309 -3.95 3.40 -11.49
N SER A 310 -3.66 4.18 -12.51
CA SER A 310 -3.94 3.74 -13.89
C SER A 310 -3.06 2.53 -14.22
N GLY A 311 -3.67 1.36 -14.30
CA GLY A 311 -2.99 0.11 -14.63
C GLY A 311 -2.53 -0.74 -13.44
N PHE A 312 -2.81 -0.35 -12.18
CA PHE A 312 -2.41 -1.12 -11.00
C PHE A 312 -3.49 -1.14 -9.93
N SER A 313 -3.62 -2.29 -9.27
CA SER A 313 -4.40 -2.46 -8.04
C SER A 313 -3.54 -3.18 -7.00
N ALA A 314 -3.54 -2.67 -5.78
CA ALA A 314 -2.72 -3.14 -4.67
C ALA A 314 -3.52 -3.21 -3.37
N SER A 315 -3.18 -4.13 -2.49
CA SER A 315 -3.86 -4.29 -1.20
C SER A 315 -2.94 -4.87 -0.14
N LEU A 316 -3.06 -4.36 1.07
CA LEU A 316 -2.51 -4.93 2.30
C LEU A 316 -3.64 -5.05 3.31
N GLN A 317 -3.95 -6.28 3.72
CA GLN A 317 -5.04 -6.60 4.63
C GLN A 317 -4.48 -7.36 5.85
N ARG A 318 -4.61 -6.78 7.03
CA ARG A 318 -4.16 -7.34 8.31
C ARG A 318 -5.37 -7.80 9.11
N PHE A 319 -5.29 -9.01 9.64
CA PHE A 319 -6.26 -9.61 10.54
C PHE A 319 -5.58 -9.91 11.88
N PRO A 320 -5.48 -8.91 12.80
CA PRO A 320 -4.64 -9.02 13.99
C PRO A 320 -5.00 -10.22 14.87
N GLU A 321 -6.29 -10.52 15.04
CA GLU A 321 -6.78 -11.64 15.87
C GLU A 321 -6.37 -13.01 15.32
N ALA A 322 -6.22 -13.12 13.99
CA ALA A 322 -5.75 -14.33 13.32
C ALA A 322 -4.23 -14.33 13.09
N GLY A 323 -3.51 -13.29 13.52
CA GLY A 323 -2.09 -13.14 13.23
C GLY A 323 -1.76 -13.20 11.74
N LEU A 324 -2.71 -12.85 10.87
CA LEU A 324 -2.63 -13.04 9.43
C LEU A 324 -2.54 -11.68 8.72
N THR A 325 -1.66 -11.59 7.73
CA THR A 325 -1.62 -10.47 6.78
C THR A 325 -1.49 -11.02 5.36
N VAL A 326 -2.30 -10.47 4.45
CA VAL A 326 -2.22 -10.76 3.02
C VAL A 326 -1.88 -9.48 2.26
N ILE A 327 -0.84 -9.55 1.43
CA ILE A 327 -0.38 -8.45 0.56
C ILE A 327 -0.49 -8.95 -0.88
N LEU A 328 -1.25 -8.23 -1.70
CA LEU A 328 -1.43 -8.56 -3.12
C LEU A 328 -1.23 -7.32 -3.98
N LEU A 329 -0.38 -7.45 -4.98
CA LEU A 329 -0.07 -6.41 -5.96
C LEU A 329 -0.38 -6.93 -7.35
N THR A 330 -1.07 -6.15 -8.19
CA THR A 330 -1.41 -6.52 -9.57
C THR A 330 -1.12 -5.37 -10.53
N ASN A 331 -0.82 -5.69 -11.77
CA ASN A 331 -0.68 -4.70 -12.84
C ASN A 331 -1.96 -4.61 -13.71
N SER A 332 -3.09 -4.48 -13.05
CA SER A 332 -4.43 -4.32 -13.61
C SER A 332 -5.12 -3.10 -13.00
N ASP A 333 -5.85 -2.34 -13.81
CA ASP A 333 -6.66 -1.20 -13.37
C ASP A 333 -8.07 -1.62 -12.88
N GLU A 334 -8.37 -2.91 -12.82
CA GLU A 334 -9.65 -3.38 -12.28
C GLU A 334 -9.77 -2.92 -10.83
N PHE A 335 -10.77 -2.06 -10.61
CA PHE A 335 -10.96 -1.39 -9.32
C PHE A 335 -11.14 -2.41 -8.19
N ASP A 336 -10.36 -2.26 -7.12
CA ASP A 336 -10.41 -3.03 -5.88
C ASP A 336 -10.18 -4.55 -6.01
N ILE A 337 -9.75 -5.04 -7.18
CA ILE A 337 -9.53 -6.49 -7.41
C ILE A 337 -8.51 -7.07 -6.44
N ALA A 338 -7.43 -6.32 -6.14
CA ALA A 338 -6.42 -6.79 -5.20
C ALA A 338 -6.99 -6.96 -3.78
N THR A 339 -7.90 -6.08 -3.33
CA THR A 339 -8.53 -6.22 -2.00
C THR A 339 -9.49 -7.39 -1.96
N LYS A 340 -10.30 -7.55 -3.00
CA LYS A 340 -11.24 -8.69 -3.11
C LYS A 340 -10.48 -10.00 -2.99
N LEU A 341 -9.45 -10.20 -3.82
CA LEU A 341 -8.66 -11.43 -3.83
C LEU A 341 -7.85 -11.61 -2.53
N ALA A 342 -7.26 -10.55 -1.97
CA ALA A 342 -6.54 -10.63 -0.70
C ALA A 342 -7.45 -11.08 0.45
N ARG A 343 -8.70 -10.61 0.48
CA ARG A 343 -9.71 -11.03 1.46
C ARG A 343 -10.18 -12.48 1.23
N GLU A 344 -10.35 -12.91 -0.02
CA GLU A 344 -10.68 -14.32 -0.35
C GLU A 344 -9.55 -15.25 0.08
N ILE A 345 -8.29 -14.89 -0.18
CA ILE A 345 -7.10 -15.63 0.30
C ILE A 345 -7.10 -15.70 1.84
N ALA A 346 -7.34 -14.58 2.52
CA ALA A 346 -7.42 -14.57 3.98
C ALA A 346 -8.50 -15.51 4.50
N GLY A 347 -9.66 -15.57 3.84
CA GLY A 347 -10.73 -16.51 4.18
C GLY A 347 -10.35 -17.98 3.97
N LEU A 348 -9.55 -18.31 2.95
CA LEU A 348 -8.99 -19.65 2.76
C LEU A 348 -8.01 -19.99 3.89
N GLU A 349 -7.10 -19.10 4.18
CA GLU A 349 -6.07 -19.26 5.21
C GLU A 349 -6.67 -19.46 6.61
N MET A 350 -7.70 -18.68 6.98
CA MET A 350 -8.37 -18.80 8.28
C MET A 350 -9.23 -20.06 8.41
N ARG A 351 -9.70 -20.66 7.31
CA ARG A 351 -10.43 -21.94 7.34
C ARG A 351 -9.53 -23.15 7.51
N ASN A 352 -8.31 -23.09 7.02
CA ASN A 352 -7.34 -24.20 7.09
C ASN A 352 -6.80 -24.43 8.51
N GLU A 353 -7.13 -23.56 9.48
CA GLU A 353 -6.74 -23.69 10.90
C GLU A 353 -7.80 -24.36 11.77
N LYS A 354 -8.97 -24.66 11.24
CA LYS A 354 -10.04 -25.40 11.94
C LYS A 354 -10.03 -26.87 11.55
#